data_5a0b60d9f9e62a380ff01f635500698f
#
_entry.id   5a0b60d9f9e62a380ff01f635500698f
#
_cell.length_a   1.000
_cell.length_b   1.000
_cell.length_c   1.000
_cell.angle_alpha   90.00
_cell.angle_beta   90.00
_cell.angle_gamma   90.00
#
_symmetry.space_group_name_H-M   'P 1'
#
loop_
_entity.id
_entity.type
_entity.pdbx_description
1 polymer ?
#
loop_
_entity_poly.entity_id
_entity_poly.type
_entity_poly.pdbx_seq_one_letter_code
_entity_poly.pdbx_strand_id
1 'polypeptide(L)'
;MTTLAQELGETSHSSVLLRSARRAGLEKVADFIRLAVARGCRHYAPSFPPLEADPGFAVISNEELVALLLLGSNDFEPKSIRCAAQLAGRCNAEQLASVAKRERVGRVLAYIAEAGIAHDLTHKKYWDQLRGLLGQQLPVADGILPHWSRFVSQTGVTRNGGGNVQWLHCQ
;
A
#
# COMPACT_ATOMS: atom_id res chain seq x y z
N MET A 1 -0.77 3.98 -22.98
CA MET A 1 -1.05 4.16 -21.54
C MET A 1 0.27 4.39 -20.83
N THR A 2 0.43 5.51 -20.18
CA THR A 2 1.60 5.80 -19.35
C THR A 2 1.50 5.01 -18.05
N THR A 3 2.58 4.39 -17.61
CA THR A 3 2.63 3.73 -16.30
C THR A 3 2.76 4.78 -15.19
N LEU A 4 2.33 4.46 -13.96
CA LEU A 4 2.52 5.34 -12.80
C LEU A 4 3.99 5.78 -12.66
N ALA A 5 4.94 4.89 -12.92
CA ALA A 5 6.37 5.21 -12.90
C ALA A 5 6.74 6.28 -13.94
N GLN A 6 6.18 6.23 -15.15
CA GLN A 6 6.39 7.24 -16.18
C GLN A 6 5.76 8.59 -15.79
N GLU A 7 4.56 8.57 -15.20
CA GLU A 7 3.90 9.80 -14.70
C GLU A 7 4.65 10.44 -13.53
N LEU A 8 5.31 9.63 -12.72
CA LEU A 8 6.16 10.08 -11.63
C LEU A 8 7.58 10.48 -12.10
N GLY A 9 7.89 10.34 -13.41
CA GLY A 9 9.20 10.63 -13.97
C GLY A 9 10.29 9.63 -13.56
N GLU A 10 9.88 8.43 -13.12
CA GLU A 10 10.82 7.38 -12.76
C GLU A 10 11.20 6.54 -13.98
N THR A 11 12.49 6.28 -14.14
CA THR A 11 12.99 5.38 -15.18
C THR A 11 12.54 3.94 -14.89
N SER A 12 12.22 3.19 -15.94
CA SER A 12 11.86 1.77 -15.83
C SER A 12 12.87 1.02 -14.95
N HIS A 13 12.42 0.56 -13.80
CA HIS A 13 13.21 -0.21 -12.86
C HIS A 13 12.80 -1.68 -12.93
N SER A 14 13.76 -2.54 -13.25
CA SER A 14 13.52 -3.99 -13.20
C SER A 14 13.55 -4.45 -11.74
N SER A 15 12.40 -4.49 -11.09
CA SER A 15 12.26 -4.95 -9.70
C SER A 15 12.67 -6.41 -9.56
N VAL A 16 13.66 -6.65 -8.69
CA VAL A 16 14.07 -8.01 -8.31
C VAL A 16 12.94 -8.69 -7.54
N LEU A 17 12.26 -7.93 -6.69
CA LEU A 17 11.13 -8.41 -5.91
C LEU A 17 9.97 -8.87 -6.79
N LEU A 18 9.61 -8.11 -7.84
CA LEU A 18 8.56 -8.50 -8.77
C LEU A 18 8.92 -9.80 -9.52
N ARG A 19 10.19 -9.96 -9.91
CA ARG A 19 10.64 -11.22 -10.53
C ARG A 19 10.57 -12.41 -9.56
N SER A 20 10.91 -12.18 -8.29
CA SER A 20 10.79 -13.21 -7.24
C SER A 20 9.33 -13.59 -7.01
N ALA A 21 8.43 -12.61 -6.92
CA ALA A 21 6.99 -12.84 -6.78
C ALA A 21 6.42 -13.66 -7.94
N ARG A 22 6.80 -13.32 -9.18
CA ARG A 22 6.39 -14.09 -10.38
C ARG A 22 6.87 -15.53 -10.36
N ARG A 23 8.10 -15.78 -9.90
CA ARG A 23 8.61 -17.15 -9.73
C ARG A 23 7.85 -17.95 -8.67
N ALA A 24 7.29 -17.27 -7.67
CA ALA A 24 6.39 -17.84 -6.67
C ALA A 24 4.93 -18.01 -7.16
N GLY A 25 4.64 -17.70 -8.43
CA GLY A 25 3.31 -17.84 -9.02
C GLY A 25 2.39 -16.62 -8.85
N LEU A 26 2.91 -15.49 -8.35
CA LEU A 26 2.17 -14.23 -8.25
C LEU A 26 2.49 -13.36 -9.47
N GLU A 27 1.64 -13.41 -10.49
CA GLU A 27 1.93 -12.78 -11.79
C GLU A 27 1.23 -11.43 -11.96
N LYS A 28 0.05 -11.28 -11.38
CA LYS A 28 -0.86 -10.15 -11.61
C LYS A 28 -1.09 -9.35 -10.32
N VAL A 29 -1.46 -8.09 -10.47
CA VAL A 29 -1.87 -7.24 -9.33
C VAL A 29 -2.99 -7.89 -8.51
N ALA A 30 -3.93 -8.56 -9.18
CA ALA A 30 -4.99 -9.31 -8.52
C ALA A 30 -4.46 -10.38 -7.55
N ASP A 31 -3.34 -11.03 -7.85
CA ASP A 31 -2.73 -12.03 -6.98
C ASP A 31 -2.14 -11.38 -5.73
N PHE A 32 -1.52 -10.19 -5.86
CA PHE A 32 -1.03 -9.42 -4.71
C PHE A 32 -2.19 -8.96 -3.82
N ILE A 33 -3.31 -8.51 -4.40
CA ILE A 33 -4.51 -8.15 -3.64
C ILE A 33 -5.07 -9.37 -2.91
N ARG A 34 -5.18 -10.53 -3.57
CA ARG A 34 -5.65 -11.78 -2.96
C ARG A 34 -4.74 -12.23 -1.80
N LEU A 35 -3.41 -12.08 -1.95
CA LEU A 35 -2.47 -12.34 -0.87
C LEU A 35 -2.64 -11.35 0.28
N ALA A 36 -2.85 -10.06 0.00
CA ALA A 36 -3.14 -9.05 1.02
C ALA A 36 -4.46 -9.34 1.76
N VAL A 37 -5.48 -9.82 1.05
CA VAL A 37 -6.75 -10.28 1.66
C VAL A 37 -6.50 -11.47 2.59
N ALA A 38 -5.70 -12.44 2.19
CA ALA A 38 -5.31 -13.57 3.04
C ALA A 38 -4.57 -13.11 4.32
N ARG A 39 -3.90 -11.95 4.26
CA ARG A 39 -3.19 -11.33 5.38
C ARG A 39 -4.00 -10.29 6.16
N GLY A 40 -5.30 -10.21 5.92
CA GLY A 40 -6.24 -9.42 6.72
C GLY A 40 -6.79 -8.16 6.05
N CYS A 41 -6.49 -7.86 4.78
CA CYS A 41 -7.12 -6.77 4.03
C CYS A 41 -8.55 -7.13 3.59
N ARG A 42 -9.41 -7.49 4.54
CA ARG A 42 -10.74 -8.09 4.30
C ARG A 42 -11.72 -7.21 3.54
N HIS A 43 -11.46 -5.91 3.44
CA HIS A 43 -12.33 -4.98 2.70
C HIS A 43 -12.59 -5.44 1.25
N TYR A 44 -11.63 -6.14 0.63
CA TYR A 44 -11.76 -6.62 -0.74
C TYR A 44 -12.06 -8.12 -0.87
N ALA A 45 -12.23 -8.84 0.24
CA ALA A 45 -12.52 -10.28 0.23
C ALA A 45 -13.69 -10.69 -0.70
N PRO A 46 -14.81 -9.93 -0.78
CA PRO A 46 -15.90 -10.30 -1.68
C PRO A 46 -15.53 -10.30 -3.16
N SER A 47 -14.60 -9.42 -3.57
CA SER A 47 -14.17 -9.27 -4.98
C SER A 47 -12.88 -10.03 -5.29
N PHE A 48 -12.07 -10.29 -4.27
CA PHE A 48 -10.77 -10.96 -4.37
C PHE A 48 -10.71 -12.04 -3.29
N PRO A 49 -11.21 -13.25 -3.57
CA PRO A 49 -11.11 -14.33 -2.59
C PRO A 49 -9.64 -14.57 -2.23
N PRO A 50 -9.34 -14.84 -0.94
CA PRO A 50 -7.98 -15.03 -0.48
C PRO A 50 -7.31 -16.18 -1.25
N LEU A 51 -6.00 -16.05 -1.45
CA LEU A 51 -5.20 -17.17 -1.95
C LEU A 51 -5.16 -18.28 -0.89
N GLU A 52 -5.21 -19.52 -1.34
CA GLU A 52 -4.94 -20.65 -0.48
C GLU A 52 -3.51 -20.55 0.08
N ALA A 53 -3.33 -21.09 1.28
CA ALA A 53 -2.03 -21.08 1.93
C ALA A 53 -1.03 -21.89 1.11
N ASP A 54 -0.07 -21.21 0.49
CA ASP A 54 1.04 -21.82 -0.22
C ASP A 54 2.35 -21.47 0.53
N PRO A 55 3.18 -22.46 0.87
CA PRO A 55 4.48 -22.21 1.49
C PRO A 55 5.37 -21.24 0.71
N GLY A 56 5.24 -21.20 -0.63
CA GLY A 56 5.96 -20.24 -1.48
C GLY A 56 5.61 -18.79 -1.21
N PHE A 57 4.38 -18.50 -0.75
CA PHE A 57 3.95 -17.14 -0.41
C PHE A 57 4.43 -16.68 0.97
N ALA A 58 4.81 -17.62 1.85
CA ALA A 58 5.38 -17.30 3.16
C ALA A 58 6.75 -16.62 3.06
N VAL A 59 7.44 -16.78 1.94
CA VAL A 59 8.74 -16.13 1.68
C VAL A 59 8.61 -14.62 1.47
N ILE A 60 7.43 -14.13 1.04
CA ILE A 60 7.18 -12.70 0.82
C ILE A 60 6.75 -12.08 2.14
N SER A 61 7.54 -11.13 2.67
CA SER A 61 7.17 -10.41 3.89
C SER A 61 5.99 -9.44 3.66
N ASN A 62 5.40 -8.90 4.73
CA ASN A 62 4.35 -7.88 4.60
C ASN A 62 4.91 -6.60 3.95
N GLU A 63 6.13 -6.22 4.30
CA GLU A 63 6.83 -5.07 3.75
C GLU A 63 7.07 -5.22 2.24
N GLU A 64 7.45 -6.41 1.81
CA GLU A 64 7.62 -6.74 0.40
C GLU A 64 6.29 -6.74 -0.34
N LEU A 65 5.23 -7.26 0.28
CA LEU A 65 3.90 -7.23 -0.32
C LEU A 65 3.38 -5.79 -0.47
N VAL A 66 3.61 -4.91 0.51
CA VAL A 66 3.30 -3.48 0.37
C VAL A 66 4.02 -2.89 -0.83
N ALA A 67 5.31 -3.16 -0.99
CA ALA A 67 6.07 -2.67 -2.14
C ALA A 67 5.52 -3.22 -3.46
N LEU A 68 5.19 -4.51 -3.55
CA LEU A 68 4.58 -5.13 -4.73
C LEU A 68 3.25 -4.47 -5.12
N LEU A 69 2.42 -4.15 -4.14
CA LEU A 69 1.14 -3.46 -4.35
C LEU A 69 1.31 -2.01 -4.83
N LEU A 70 2.45 -1.37 -4.54
CA LEU A 70 2.77 0.01 -4.91
C LEU A 70 3.64 0.12 -6.16
N LEU A 71 4.15 -1.00 -6.71
CA LEU A 71 4.95 -0.96 -7.93
C LEU A 71 4.13 -0.47 -9.11
N GLY A 72 4.55 0.66 -9.68
CA GLY A 72 3.89 1.31 -10.80
C GLY A 72 4.08 0.62 -12.17
N SER A 73 4.76 -0.55 -12.21
CA SER A 73 4.92 -1.34 -13.43
C SER A 73 3.66 -2.12 -13.85
N ASN A 74 2.68 -2.17 -12.97
CA ASN A 74 1.34 -2.66 -13.27
C ASN A 74 0.44 -1.45 -13.48
N ASP A 75 -0.58 -1.58 -14.33
CA ASP A 75 -1.59 -0.54 -14.48
C ASP A 75 -2.05 -0.08 -13.09
N PHE A 76 -2.00 1.23 -12.88
CA PHE A 76 -2.35 1.82 -11.60
C PHE A 76 -3.75 1.37 -11.18
N GLU A 77 -3.83 0.52 -10.17
CA GLU A 77 -5.09 0.06 -9.63
C GLU A 77 -5.31 0.65 -8.23
N PRO A 78 -6.31 1.55 -8.05
CA PRO A 78 -6.60 2.17 -6.75
C PRO A 78 -6.79 1.17 -5.61
N LYS A 79 -7.26 -0.04 -5.92
CA LYS A 79 -7.46 -1.11 -4.94
C LYS A 79 -6.14 -1.61 -4.36
N SER A 80 -5.09 -1.70 -5.19
CA SER A 80 -3.77 -2.14 -4.71
C SER A 80 -3.17 -1.16 -3.71
N ILE A 81 -3.29 0.15 -3.97
CA ILE A 81 -2.82 1.19 -3.06
C ILE A 81 -3.60 1.17 -1.74
N ARG A 82 -4.91 0.92 -1.78
CA ARG A 82 -5.72 0.80 -0.56
C ARG A 82 -5.33 -0.42 0.27
N CYS A 83 -5.06 -1.57 -0.35
CA CYS A 83 -4.52 -2.74 0.33
C CYS A 83 -3.14 -2.45 0.93
N ALA A 84 -2.27 -1.76 0.19
CA ALA A 84 -0.96 -1.36 0.68
C ALA A 84 -1.08 -0.45 1.91
N ALA A 85 -1.97 0.54 1.89
CA ALA A 85 -2.21 1.43 3.03
C ALA A 85 -2.71 0.69 4.28
N GLN A 86 -3.60 -0.30 4.11
CA GLN A 86 -4.07 -1.14 5.22
C GLN A 86 -2.94 -2.00 5.80
N LEU A 87 -2.18 -2.66 4.92
CA LEU A 87 -1.13 -3.60 5.33
C LEU A 87 0.07 -2.88 5.93
N ALA A 88 0.41 -1.68 5.43
CA ALA A 88 1.55 -0.90 5.90
C ALA A 88 1.49 -0.61 7.41
N GLY A 89 0.29 -0.40 7.97
CA GLY A 89 0.11 -0.18 9.41
C GLY A 89 0.49 -1.38 10.30
N ARG A 90 0.75 -2.55 9.71
CA ARG A 90 1.20 -3.77 10.42
C ARG A 90 2.68 -4.09 10.18
N CYS A 91 3.34 -3.33 9.34
CA CYS A 91 4.73 -3.54 8.97
C CYS A 91 5.69 -2.95 10.01
N ASN A 92 6.91 -3.45 10.04
CA ASN A 92 7.99 -2.75 10.72
C ASN A 92 8.40 -1.52 9.89
N ALA A 93 8.41 -0.33 10.50
CA ALA A 93 8.65 0.93 9.78
C ALA A 93 10.03 1.00 9.11
N GLU A 94 11.08 0.49 9.78
CA GLU A 94 12.46 0.50 9.25
C GLU A 94 12.61 -0.45 8.08
N GLN A 95 12.08 -1.66 8.21
CA GLN A 95 12.10 -2.66 7.14
C GLN A 95 11.28 -2.17 5.93
N LEU A 96 10.08 -1.63 6.18
CA LEU A 96 9.24 -1.09 5.11
C LEU A 96 9.92 0.07 4.38
N ALA A 97 10.54 1.01 5.10
CA ALA A 97 11.28 2.10 4.49
C ALA A 97 12.48 1.60 3.66
N SER A 98 13.19 0.58 4.15
CA SER A 98 14.30 -0.05 3.44
C SER A 98 13.84 -0.69 2.12
N VAL A 99 12.77 -1.48 2.17
CA VAL A 99 12.18 -2.11 0.98
C VAL A 99 11.66 -1.05 0.01
N ALA A 100 10.99 -0.02 0.52
CA ALA A 100 10.45 1.07 -0.32
C ALA A 100 11.54 1.83 -1.07
N LYS A 101 12.70 2.06 -0.44
CA LYS A 101 13.86 2.69 -1.10
C LYS A 101 14.45 1.78 -2.17
N ARG A 102 14.63 0.49 -1.87
CA ARG A 102 15.16 -0.50 -2.81
C ARG A 102 14.27 -0.64 -4.05
N GLU A 103 12.95 -0.71 -3.86
CA GLU A 103 11.98 -0.92 -4.92
C GLU A 103 11.45 0.40 -5.54
N ARG A 104 11.97 1.56 -5.10
CA ARG A 104 11.61 2.89 -5.60
C ARG A 104 10.12 3.26 -5.47
N VAL A 105 9.46 2.76 -4.43
CA VAL A 105 8.07 3.10 -4.11
C VAL A 105 7.92 4.10 -2.97
N GLY A 106 9.05 4.68 -2.52
CA GLY A 106 9.09 5.60 -1.37
C GLY A 106 8.18 6.81 -1.52
N ARG A 107 8.02 7.33 -2.74
CA ARG A 107 7.18 8.50 -3.03
C ARG A 107 5.68 8.22 -2.76
N VAL A 108 5.18 7.09 -3.25
CA VAL A 108 3.78 6.67 -3.02
C VAL A 108 3.57 6.31 -1.56
N LEU A 109 4.54 5.63 -0.94
CA LEU A 109 4.46 5.28 0.47
C LEU A 109 4.50 6.51 1.38
N ALA A 110 5.26 7.56 1.02
CA ALA A 110 5.26 8.83 1.74
C ALA A 110 3.88 9.51 1.72
N TYR A 111 3.20 9.51 0.56
CA TYR A 111 1.83 10.01 0.45
C TYR A 111 0.87 9.24 1.38
N ILE A 112 0.97 7.91 1.43
CA ILE A 112 0.17 7.09 2.34
C ILE A 112 0.50 7.43 3.80
N ALA A 113 1.78 7.58 4.15
CA ALA A 113 2.20 7.92 5.51
C ALA A 113 1.68 9.30 5.95
N GLU A 114 1.71 10.31 5.07
CA GLU A 114 1.14 11.64 5.32
C GLU A 114 -0.37 11.58 5.56
N ALA A 115 -1.09 10.79 4.78
CA ALA A 115 -2.51 10.53 5.02
C ALA A 115 -2.74 9.82 6.36
N GLY A 116 -1.89 8.86 6.72
CA GLY A 116 -1.94 8.16 8.01
C GLY A 116 -1.69 9.10 9.19
N ILE A 117 -0.71 10.01 9.12
CA ILE A 117 -0.46 11.04 10.14
C ILE A 117 -1.70 11.90 10.38
N ALA A 118 -2.41 12.25 9.31
CA ALA A 118 -3.57 13.13 9.38
C ALA A 118 -4.85 12.41 9.87
N HIS A 119 -5.03 11.14 9.56
CA HIS A 119 -6.33 10.46 9.67
C HIS A 119 -6.31 9.16 10.49
N ASP A 120 -5.13 8.59 10.81
CA ASP A 120 -4.98 7.42 11.70
C ASP A 120 -4.40 7.85 13.04
N LEU A 121 -5.23 8.47 13.86
CA LEU A 121 -4.80 9.02 15.17
C LEU A 121 -4.25 7.94 16.09
N THR A 122 -4.71 6.71 15.97
CA THR A 122 -4.28 5.58 16.82
C THR A 122 -2.83 5.20 16.53
N HIS A 123 -2.41 5.24 15.28
CA HIS A 123 -1.05 4.85 14.85
C HIS A 123 -0.23 6.05 14.36
N LYS A 124 -0.58 7.27 14.72
CA LYS A 124 0.10 8.49 14.27
C LYS A 124 1.61 8.42 14.46
N LYS A 125 2.09 7.94 15.62
CA LYS A 125 3.54 7.80 15.91
C LYS A 125 4.25 6.89 14.91
N TYR A 126 3.60 5.79 14.52
CA TYR A 126 4.11 4.88 13.50
C TYR A 126 4.26 5.57 12.14
N TRP A 127 3.22 6.31 11.73
CA TRP A 127 3.24 7.02 10.45
C TRP A 127 4.27 8.16 10.44
N ASP A 128 4.43 8.90 11.55
CA ASP A 128 5.48 9.91 11.72
C ASP A 128 6.88 9.28 11.58
N GLN A 129 7.12 8.14 12.23
CA GLN A 129 8.37 7.39 12.14
C GLN A 129 8.63 6.95 10.70
N LEU A 130 7.67 6.29 10.06
CA LEU A 130 7.79 5.82 8.68
C LEU A 130 8.09 6.98 7.73
N ARG A 131 7.34 8.09 7.86
CA ARG A 131 7.54 9.29 7.04
C ARG A 131 8.96 9.88 7.20
N GLY A 132 9.47 9.92 8.42
CA GLY A 132 10.85 10.34 8.72
C GLY A 132 11.90 9.43 8.07
N LEU A 133 11.71 8.11 8.16
CA LEU A 133 12.62 7.12 7.58
C LEU A 133 12.68 7.16 6.05
N LEU A 134 11.58 7.50 5.38
CA LEU A 134 11.53 7.65 3.93
C LEU A 134 12.32 8.86 3.43
N GLY A 135 12.58 9.84 4.31
CA GLY A 135 13.31 11.05 3.99
C GLY A 135 12.54 11.99 3.06
N GLN A 136 13.26 12.90 2.42
CA GLN A 136 12.65 13.86 1.52
C GLN A 136 12.19 13.15 0.22
N GLN A 137 10.91 13.28 -0.08
CA GLN A 137 10.29 12.74 -1.29
C GLN A 137 9.67 13.88 -2.09
N LEU A 138 9.72 13.77 -3.42
CA LEU A 138 9.01 14.71 -4.28
C LEU A 138 7.49 14.52 -4.09
N PRO A 139 6.71 15.61 -4.05
CA PRO A 139 5.26 15.50 -3.95
C PRO A 139 4.69 14.79 -5.18
N VAL A 140 3.61 14.05 -4.98
CA VAL A 140 2.86 13.45 -6.08
C VAL A 140 1.88 14.49 -6.61
N ALA A 141 1.79 14.62 -7.93
CA ALA A 141 0.83 15.54 -8.53
C ALA A 141 -0.61 15.14 -8.20
N ASP A 142 -1.48 16.14 -8.08
CA ASP A 142 -2.90 15.92 -7.80
C ASP A 142 -3.56 15.04 -8.87
N GLY A 143 -4.42 14.15 -8.43
CA GLY A 143 -5.20 13.26 -9.29
C GLY A 143 -4.48 11.97 -9.71
N ILE A 144 -3.17 11.80 -9.43
CA ILE A 144 -2.44 10.56 -9.75
C ILE A 144 -2.78 9.45 -8.75
N LEU A 145 -2.83 9.78 -7.46
CA LEU A 145 -3.13 8.83 -6.39
C LEU A 145 -4.59 8.97 -5.90
N PRO A 146 -5.17 7.91 -5.36
CA PRO A 146 -6.49 8.00 -4.75
C PRO A 146 -6.47 9.01 -3.59
N HIS A 147 -7.49 9.83 -3.50
CA HIS A 147 -7.67 10.75 -2.38
C HIS A 147 -7.64 9.99 -1.04
N TRP A 148 -7.08 10.59 0.02
CA TRP A 148 -6.91 9.96 1.33
C TRP A 148 -8.21 9.36 1.89
N SER A 149 -9.38 9.93 1.57
CA SER A 149 -10.69 9.40 1.99
C SER A 149 -10.94 7.96 1.51
N ARG A 150 -10.17 7.48 0.54
CA ARG A 150 -10.23 6.09 0.08
C ARG A 150 -9.51 5.11 1.01
N PHE A 151 -8.72 5.61 1.98
CA PHE A 151 -8.01 4.80 2.98
C PHE A 151 -8.79 4.64 4.28
N VAL A 152 -9.94 5.30 4.41
CA VAL A 152 -10.78 5.29 5.60
C VAL A 152 -12.19 4.75 5.29
N SER A 153 -12.85 4.23 6.32
CA SER A 153 -14.29 3.98 6.31
C SER A 153 -15.02 5.07 7.07
N GLN A 154 -16.23 5.40 6.65
CA GLN A 154 -17.13 6.24 7.43
C GLN A 154 -17.95 5.37 8.37
N THR A 155 -17.83 5.60 9.67
CA THR A 155 -18.61 4.92 10.69
C THR A 155 -19.57 5.93 11.35
N GLY A 156 -20.81 5.92 10.89
CA GLY A 156 -21.87 6.73 11.49
C GLY A 156 -21.81 8.24 11.15
N VAL A 157 -22.89 8.94 11.52
CA VAL A 157 -22.99 10.41 11.40
C VAL A 157 -22.87 10.98 12.80
N THR A 158 -21.93 11.90 13.02
CA THR A 158 -21.86 12.65 14.29
C THR A 158 -23.04 13.59 14.43
N ARG A 159 -23.38 14.00 15.68
CA ARG A 159 -24.48 14.95 15.97
C ARG A 159 -24.40 16.25 15.17
N ASN A 160 -23.21 16.63 14.68
CA ASN A 160 -22.96 17.85 13.89
C ASN A 160 -22.93 17.57 12.38
N GLY A 161 -23.42 16.41 11.89
CA GLY A 161 -23.46 16.09 10.47
C GLY A 161 -22.13 15.64 9.87
N GLY A 162 -21.03 15.62 10.63
CA GLY A 162 -19.73 15.10 10.20
C GLY A 162 -19.69 13.57 10.33
N GLY A 163 -19.17 12.87 9.33
CA GLY A 163 -18.93 11.43 9.41
C GLY A 163 -17.73 11.14 10.34
N ASN A 164 -17.87 10.15 11.20
CA ASN A 164 -16.72 9.63 11.93
C ASN A 164 -15.91 8.75 10.96
N VAL A 165 -14.73 9.20 10.59
CA VAL A 165 -13.82 8.49 9.68
C VAL A 165 -12.81 7.68 10.47
N GLN A 166 -12.64 6.43 10.10
CA GLN A 166 -11.70 5.52 10.71
C GLN A 166 -10.78 4.94 9.64
N TRP A 167 -9.47 4.96 9.91
CA TRP A 167 -8.48 4.32 9.05
C TRP A 167 -8.78 2.82 8.92
N LEU A 168 -8.65 2.30 7.70
CA LEU A 168 -8.84 0.88 7.46
C LEU A 168 -7.58 0.11 7.87
N HIS A 169 -7.69 -0.69 8.92
CA HIS A 169 -6.63 -1.59 9.35
C HIS A 169 -6.89 -3.02 8.89
N CYS A 170 -5.82 -3.78 8.72
CA CYS A 170 -5.91 -5.23 8.58
C CYS A 170 -6.45 -5.86 9.89
N GLN A 171 -7.33 -6.82 9.77
CA GLN A 171 -7.94 -7.57 10.89
C GLN A 171 -7.25 -8.91 11.10
#